data_22397b7ec953e9897797203bb30b000c
#
_entry.id   22397b7ec953e9897797203bb30b000c
#
_cell.length_a   1.000
_cell.length_b   1.000
_cell.length_c   1.000
_cell.angle_alpha   90.00
_cell.angle_beta   90.00
_cell.angle_gamma   90.00
#
_symmetry.space_group_name_H-M   'P 1'
#
loop_
_entity.id
_entity.type
_entity.pdbx_description
1 polymer ?
#
loop_
_entity_poly.entity_id
_entity_poly.type
_entity_poly.pdbx_seq_one_letter_code
_entity_poly.pdbx_strand_id
1 'polypeptide(L)'
;MNEKLTKNQRREQAREQARLAREAEKKREKRNRLFLQGGIALVIIAVLGVVALVLTQSMKPAGPGPLNMISGGVTFSKDLEVVKTKALQDGDARKAPEQDWTKTPVDVTVYVDYMCPACGTFEQQNGDMLEQYVGSGDVNLTVFPLNFLDGQSLGTKYSTRAANAFSCLVEQQPENAFAYHNRLLSKEVQPAEQTTGLTDDQLVENAVAAGAKDTTEFKQCVKDQRFAPFINANWKSASETGLLGLAEGAQLINDPRVGDLQPADEPQRLRSTPTVIVNGVQWVDGRDGSLEEYILKIKGELDGSADKKKEDTAEAAG
;
A
#
# COMPACT_ATOMS: atom_id res chain seq x y z
N MET A 1 69.61 52.41 22.54
CA MET A 1 70.69 51.73 21.78
C MET A 1 70.11 50.50 21.12
N ASN A 2 69.90 50.51 19.81
CA ASN A 2 69.52 49.32 19.08
C ASN A 2 70.78 48.62 18.64
N GLU A 3 71.16 47.56 19.36
CA GLU A 3 72.28 46.70 19.00
C GLU A 3 71.94 45.97 17.69
N LYS A 4 72.66 46.32 16.62
CA LYS A 4 72.48 45.64 15.32
C LYS A 4 73.06 44.22 15.42
N LEU A 5 72.21 43.24 15.44
CA LEU A 5 72.57 41.83 15.41
C LEU A 5 73.62 41.53 14.33
N THR A 6 74.66 40.81 14.69
CA THR A 6 75.70 40.33 13.76
C THR A 6 75.13 39.40 12.68
N LYS A 7 75.81 39.33 11.55
CA LYS A 7 75.38 38.48 10.40
C LYS A 7 75.20 37.02 10.80
N ASN A 8 75.97 36.52 11.74
CA ASN A 8 75.85 35.15 12.26
C ASN A 8 74.63 34.99 13.17
N GLN A 9 74.33 35.92 14.06
CA GLN A 9 73.17 35.95 14.92
C GLN A 9 71.85 35.96 14.10
N ARG A 10 71.81 36.71 13.01
CA ARG A 10 70.65 36.71 12.09
C ARG A 10 70.47 35.39 11.39
N ARG A 11 71.55 34.72 11.01
CA ARG A 11 71.49 33.38 10.40
C ARG A 11 71.01 32.30 11.39
N GLU A 12 71.45 32.39 12.62
CA GLU A 12 71.01 31.49 13.70
C GLU A 12 69.51 31.65 14.01
N GLN A 13 69.07 32.90 14.18
CA GLN A 13 67.66 33.23 14.38
C GLN A 13 66.78 32.77 13.20
N ALA A 14 67.26 32.97 11.98
CA ALA A 14 66.53 32.49 10.79
C ALA A 14 66.44 30.94 10.74
N ARG A 15 67.52 30.22 11.14
CA ARG A 15 67.52 28.76 11.24
C ARG A 15 66.56 28.25 12.33
N GLU A 16 66.54 28.91 13.46
CA GLU A 16 65.68 28.53 14.57
C GLU A 16 64.19 28.82 14.27
N GLN A 17 63.90 29.97 13.65
CA GLN A 17 62.55 30.26 13.16
C GLN A 17 62.08 29.23 12.13
N ALA A 18 62.95 28.86 11.18
CA ALA A 18 62.64 27.84 10.17
C ALA A 18 62.41 26.44 10.78
N ARG A 19 63.16 26.10 11.88
CA ARG A 19 62.96 24.85 12.62
C ARG A 19 61.60 24.85 13.33
N LEU A 20 61.29 25.93 14.05
CA LEU A 20 60.01 26.07 14.77
C LEU A 20 58.81 26.06 13.82
N ALA A 21 58.94 26.73 12.65
CA ALA A 21 57.91 26.71 11.62
C ALA A 21 57.66 25.28 11.09
N ARG A 22 58.73 24.53 10.77
CA ARG A 22 58.61 23.16 10.33
C ARG A 22 57.99 22.22 11.40
N GLU A 23 58.33 22.44 12.68
CA GLU A 23 57.73 21.67 13.77
C GLU A 23 56.24 22.01 13.95
N ALA A 24 55.87 23.27 13.84
CA ALA A 24 54.46 23.69 13.89
C ALA A 24 53.64 23.17 12.71
N GLU A 25 54.24 23.16 11.52
CA GLU A 25 53.62 22.61 10.31
C GLU A 25 53.38 21.11 10.42
N LYS A 26 54.41 20.34 10.87
CA LYS A 26 54.24 18.90 11.15
C LYS A 26 53.17 18.58 12.22
N LYS A 27 53.06 19.42 13.26
CA LYS A 27 52.01 19.29 14.28
C LYS A 27 50.62 19.57 13.68
N ARG A 28 50.52 20.58 12.81
CA ARG A 28 49.28 20.93 12.09
C ARG A 28 48.86 19.80 11.14
N GLU A 29 49.77 19.27 10.36
CA GLU A 29 49.52 18.18 9.44
C GLU A 29 49.05 16.91 10.18
N LYS A 30 49.75 16.53 11.25
CA LYS A 30 49.31 15.38 12.09
C LYS A 30 47.92 15.58 12.66
N ARG A 31 47.60 16.77 13.19
CA ARG A 31 46.31 17.10 13.73
C ARG A 31 45.22 17.05 12.64
N ASN A 32 45.48 17.66 11.49
CA ASN A 32 44.54 17.69 10.35
C ASN A 32 44.29 16.26 9.82
N ARG A 33 45.35 15.44 9.73
CA ARG A 33 45.20 14.03 9.33
C ARG A 33 44.38 13.23 10.33
N LEU A 34 44.56 13.47 11.62
CA LEU A 34 43.79 12.82 12.68
C LEU A 34 42.30 13.24 12.65
N PHE A 35 42.03 14.53 12.43
CA PHE A 35 40.68 15.08 12.26
C PHE A 35 39.99 14.52 10.99
N LEU A 36 40.74 14.45 9.89
CA LEU A 36 40.19 13.90 8.64
C LEU A 36 39.87 12.42 8.77
N GLN A 37 40.80 11.63 9.32
CA GLN A 37 40.60 10.19 9.54
C GLN A 37 39.51 9.91 10.57
N GLY A 38 39.44 10.66 11.67
CA GLY A 38 38.38 10.55 12.68
C GLY A 38 37.01 10.98 12.13
N GLY A 39 36.96 12.06 11.34
CA GLY A 39 35.72 12.52 10.69
C GLY A 39 35.16 11.49 9.69
N ILE A 40 36.03 10.90 8.86
CA ILE A 40 35.63 9.85 7.92
C ILE A 40 35.12 8.61 8.67
N ALA A 41 35.82 8.20 9.75
CA ALA A 41 35.39 7.05 10.55
C ALA A 41 34.01 7.26 11.19
N LEU A 42 33.72 8.47 11.70
CA LEU A 42 32.41 8.80 12.27
C LEU A 42 31.31 8.78 11.21
N VAL A 43 31.56 9.29 10.01
CA VAL A 43 30.60 9.23 8.89
C VAL A 43 30.30 7.78 8.49
N ILE A 44 31.33 6.95 8.39
CA ILE A 44 31.15 5.52 8.07
C ILE A 44 30.32 4.82 9.15
N ILE A 45 30.59 5.06 10.43
CA ILE A 45 29.82 4.48 11.54
C ILE A 45 28.36 4.94 11.49
N ALA A 46 28.13 6.25 11.22
CA ALA A 46 26.77 6.77 11.08
C ALA A 46 26.03 6.13 9.91
N VAL A 47 26.67 5.98 8.74
CA VAL A 47 26.09 5.31 7.57
C VAL A 47 25.82 3.85 7.87
N LEU A 48 26.75 3.13 8.47
CA LEU A 48 26.56 1.72 8.86
C LEU A 48 25.43 1.58 9.91
N GLY A 49 25.31 2.52 10.85
CA GLY A 49 24.20 2.56 11.81
C GLY A 49 22.85 2.75 11.12
N VAL A 50 22.75 3.67 10.17
CA VAL A 50 21.53 3.88 9.38
C VAL A 50 21.22 2.65 8.53
N VAL A 51 22.21 2.07 7.85
CA VAL A 51 22.03 0.85 7.05
C VAL A 51 21.59 -0.32 7.93
N ALA A 52 22.20 -0.51 9.11
CA ALA A 52 21.78 -1.54 10.06
C ALA A 52 20.35 -1.33 10.56
N LEU A 53 19.95 -0.08 10.84
CA LEU A 53 18.58 0.30 11.23
C LEU A 53 17.58 -0.01 10.11
N VAL A 54 17.89 0.35 8.87
CA VAL A 54 17.06 0.07 7.70
C VAL A 54 16.95 -1.43 7.47
N LEU A 55 18.06 -2.18 7.56
CA LEU A 55 18.05 -3.63 7.40
C LEU A 55 17.26 -4.33 8.52
N THR A 56 17.40 -3.92 9.77
CA THR A 56 16.64 -4.53 10.88
C THR A 56 15.15 -4.22 10.80
N GLN A 57 14.74 -3.06 10.28
CA GLN A 57 13.34 -2.76 10.03
C GLN A 57 12.79 -3.54 8.82
N SER A 58 13.62 -3.75 7.78
CA SER A 58 13.24 -4.52 6.59
C SER A 58 13.23 -6.03 6.81
N MET A 59 13.92 -6.53 7.85
CA MET A 59 14.02 -7.95 8.21
C MET A 59 13.09 -8.35 9.37
N LYS A 60 12.23 -7.44 9.87
CA LYS A 60 11.17 -7.88 10.77
C LYS A 60 10.30 -8.87 10.00
N PRO A 61 10.09 -10.10 10.49
CA PRO A 61 9.12 -11.01 9.89
C PRO A 61 7.81 -10.24 9.73
N ALA A 62 7.16 -10.38 8.59
CA ALA A 62 5.81 -9.88 8.45
C ALA A 62 5.00 -10.57 9.56
N GLY A 63 4.58 -9.81 10.56
CA GLY A 63 3.67 -10.33 11.58
C GLY A 63 2.38 -10.82 10.93
N PRO A 64 1.48 -11.47 11.69
CA PRO A 64 0.19 -11.86 11.14
C PRO A 64 -0.49 -10.64 10.51
N GLY A 65 -1.16 -10.87 9.37
CA GLY A 65 -2.02 -9.88 8.74
C GLY A 65 -3.18 -9.50 9.66
N PRO A 66 -3.99 -8.49 9.29
CA PRO A 66 -5.18 -8.13 10.06
C PRO A 66 -6.23 -9.25 10.01
N LEU A 67 -7.05 -9.33 11.04
CA LEU A 67 -8.29 -10.10 10.99
C LEU A 67 -9.14 -9.63 9.80
N ASN A 68 -9.95 -10.52 9.25
CA ASN A 68 -10.90 -10.25 8.15
C ASN A 68 -10.24 -9.93 6.78
N MET A 69 -8.93 -10.15 6.63
CA MET A 69 -8.19 -9.88 5.40
C MET A 69 -7.29 -11.07 4.98
N ILE A 70 -7.73 -12.30 5.15
CA ILE A 70 -6.92 -13.49 4.85
C ILE A 70 -6.52 -13.62 3.36
N SER A 71 -7.32 -13.06 2.46
CA SER A 71 -7.03 -13.00 1.01
C SER A 71 -6.01 -11.91 0.64
N GLY A 72 -5.80 -10.94 1.51
CA GLY A 72 -5.13 -9.67 1.26
C GLY A 72 -6.07 -8.47 1.18
N GLY A 73 -7.36 -8.71 0.91
CA GLY A 73 -8.45 -7.74 0.92
C GLY A 73 -9.48 -8.04 1.99
N VAL A 74 -10.37 -7.09 2.22
CA VAL A 74 -11.55 -7.23 3.07
C VAL A 74 -12.79 -7.35 2.19
N THR A 75 -13.68 -8.30 2.51
CA THR A 75 -14.95 -8.48 1.80
C THR A 75 -16.10 -7.92 2.63
N PHE A 76 -16.86 -7.03 2.01
CA PHE A 76 -18.14 -6.52 2.51
C PHE A 76 -19.27 -7.28 1.84
N SER A 77 -20.25 -7.68 2.62
CA SER A 77 -21.45 -8.41 2.19
C SER A 77 -22.72 -7.67 2.63
N LYS A 78 -23.87 -8.31 2.54
CA LYS A 78 -25.17 -7.74 2.91
C LYS A 78 -25.08 -6.92 4.19
N ASP A 79 -25.81 -5.79 4.23
CA ASP A 79 -25.83 -4.81 5.29
C ASP A 79 -24.45 -4.13 5.55
N LEU A 80 -23.55 -4.17 4.56
CA LEU A 80 -22.17 -3.68 4.61
C LEU A 80 -21.31 -4.40 5.67
N GLU A 81 -21.72 -5.59 6.09
CA GLU A 81 -21.00 -6.36 7.08
C GLU A 81 -19.69 -6.94 6.51
N VAL A 82 -18.63 -6.83 7.30
CA VAL A 82 -17.34 -7.44 6.96
C VAL A 82 -17.41 -8.96 7.15
N VAL A 83 -17.09 -9.72 6.11
CA VAL A 83 -16.96 -11.18 6.18
C VAL A 83 -15.81 -11.54 7.11
N LYS A 84 -16.13 -12.27 8.18
CA LYS A 84 -15.16 -12.61 9.23
C LYS A 84 -14.19 -13.69 8.76
N THR A 85 -12.91 -13.38 8.81
CA THR A 85 -11.83 -14.33 8.52
C THR A 85 -10.75 -14.28 9.58
N LYS A 86 -9.95 -15.36 9.67
CA LYS A 86 -8.74 -15.37 10.48
C LYS A 86 -7.68 -14.45 9.89
N ALA A 87 -6.76 -13.99 10.73
CA ALA A 87 -5.55 -13.32 10.27
C ALA A 87 -4.69 -14.28 9.43
N LEU A 88 -4.13 -13.78 8.33
CA LEU A 88 -3.10 -14.50 7.57
C LEU A 88 -1.85 -14.59 8.43
N GLN A 89 -1.37 -15.81 8.71
CA GLN A 89 -0.15 -15.98 9.49
C GLN A 89 1.09 -15.77 8.62
N ASP A 90 2.22 -15.49 9.26
CA ASP A 90 3.49 -15.36 8.56
C ASP A 90 3.85 -16.68 7.86
N GLY A 91 4.20 -16.59 6.58
CA GLY A 91 4.49 -17.77 5.75
C GLY A 91 3.27 -18.48 5.15
N ASP A 92 2.05 -18.15 5.57
CA ASP A 92 0.84 -18.72 4.96
C ASP A 92 0.61 -18.17 3.55
N ALA A 93 0.14 -19.03 2.65
CA ALA A 93 -0.35 -18.62 1.35
C ALA A 93 -1.69 -17.88 1.50
N ARG A 94 -1.84 -16.75 0.78
CA ARG A 94 -3.12 -16.06 0.66
C ARG A 94 -4.14 -16.97 0.00
N LYS A 95 -5.38 -16.90 0.46
CA LYS A 95 -6.49 -17.63 -0.10
C LYS A 95 -7.43 -16.65 -0.78
N ALA A 96 -7.81 -16.94 -2.02
CA ALA A 96 -8.93 -16.23 -2.63
C ALA A 96 -10.17 -16.36 -1.73
N PRO A 97 -11.04 -15.35 -1.68
CA PRO A 97 -12.37 -15.53 -1.10
C PRO A 97 -13.06 -16.74 -1.74
N GLU A 98 -13.86 -17.50 -0.96
CA GLU A 98 -14.70 -18.52 -1.54
C GLU A 98 -15.74 -17.84 -2.44
N GLN A 99 -15.77 -18.22 -3.70
CA GLN A 99 -16.60 -17.60 -4.72
C GLN A 99 -17.41 -18.68 -5.45
N ASP A 100 -18.70 -18.43 -5.61
CA ASP A 100 -19.58 -19.26 -6.43
C ASP A 100 -20.27 -18.37 -7.47
N TRP A 101 -19.61 -18.18 -8.59
CA TRP A 101 -20.08 -17.31 -9.67
C TRP A 101 -21.27 -17.87 -10.47
N THR A 102 -21.86 -18.98 -10.03
CA THR A 102 -23.06 -19.58 -10.64
C THR A 102 -24.35 -19.06 -10.02
N LYS A 103 -24.29 -18.22 -9.01
CA LYS A 103 -25.42 -17.62 -8.29
C LYS A 103 -25.08 -16.24 -7.73
N THR A 104 -26.10 -15.48 -7.36
CA THR A 104 -25.96 -14.23 -6.61
C THR A 104 -25.53 -14.49 -5.16
N PRO A 105 -24.80 -13.58 -4.50
CA PRO A 105 -24.44 -12.24 -4.99
C PRO A 105 -23.35 -12.25 -6.08
N VAL A 106 -23.29 -11.15 -6.85
CA VAL A 106 -22.18 -10.91 -7.78
C VAL A 106 -20.95 -10.50 -6.98
N ASP A 107 -19.80 -11.11 -7.24
CA ASP A 107 -18.55 -10.76 -6.57
C ASP A 107 -17.82 -9.64 -7.33
N VAL A 108 -17.59 -8.52 -6.68
CA VAL A 108 -16.78 -7.41 -7.18
C VAL A 108 -15.53 -7.28 -6.32
N THR A 109 -14.35 -7.33 -6.94
CA THR A 109 -13.07 -7.11 -6.28
C THR A 109 -12.41 -5.88 -6.86
N VAL A 110 -12.01 -4.93 -5.99
CA VAL A 110 -11.36 -3.68 -6.38
C VAL A 110 -9.98 -3.57 -5.72
N TYR A 111 -8.96 -3.52 -6.56
CA TYR A 111 -7.59 -3.24 -6.14
C TYR A 111 -7.36 -1.74 -6.15
N VAL A 112 -7.08 -1.15 -4.99
CA VAL A 112 -7.03 0.31 -4.80
C VAL A 112 -5.73 0.77 -4.17
N ASP A 113 -5.36 2.01 -4.50
CA ASP A 113 -4.36 2.79 -3.76
C ASP A 113 -4.99 4.12 -3.33
N TYR A 114 -4.89 4.46 -2.05
CA TYR A 114 -5.52 5.65 -1.48
C TYR A 114 -4.91 6.98 -1.95
N MET A 115 -3.78 6.94 -2.66
CA MET A 115 -3.19 8.10 -3.32
C MET A 115 -3.56 8.20 -4.81
N CYS A 116 -4.12 7.13 -5.40
CA CYS A 116 -4.37 7.05 -6.83
C CYS A 116 -5.59 7.92 -7.24
N PRO A 117 -5.41 8.97 -8.07
CA PRO A 117 -6.53 9.82 -8.49
C PRO A 117 -7.62 9.04 -9.24
N ALA A 118 -7.22 8.04 -10.05
CA ALA A 118 -8.17 7.19 -10.77
C ALA A 118 -9.01 6.32 -9.80
N CYS A 119 -8.43 5.88 -8.67
CA CYS A 119 -9.20 5.20 -7.62
C CYS A 119 -10.23 6.12 -6.97
N GLY A 120 -9.85 7.37 -6.68
CA GLY A 120 -10.80 8.37 -6.19
C GLY A 120 -11.92 8.67 -7.20
N THR A 121 -11.59 8.80 -8.49
CA THR A 121 -12.60 8.99 -9.54
C THR A 121 -13.54 7.79 -9.62
N PHE A 122 -13.02 6.58 -9.57
CA PHE A 122 -13.81 5.35 -9.57
C PHE A 122 -14.77 5.30 -8.40
N GLU A 123 -14.30 5.59 -7.19
CA GLU A 123 -15.13 5.58 -5.98
C GLU A 123 -16.23 6.65 -6.04
N GLN A 124 -15.89 7.86 -6.47
CA GLN A 124 -16.86 8.96 -6.62
C GLN A 124 -17.94 8.66 -7.66
N GLN A 125 -17.66 7.84 -8.66
CA GLN A 125 -18.63 7.45 -9.70
C GLN A 125 -19.46 6.23 -9.32
N ASN A 126 -18.89 5.28 -8.56
CA ASN A 126 -19.50 3.98 -8.34
C ASN A 126 -19.79 3.68 -6.86
N GLY A 127 -19.22 4.46 -5.90
CA GLY A 127 -19.29 4.16 -4.47
C GLY A 127 -20.72 4.08 -3.94
N ASP A 128 -21.57 5.06 -4.26
CA ASP A 128 -22.98 5.07 -3.81
C ASP A 128 -23.76 3.85 -4.36
N MET A 129 -23.55 3.50 -5.62
CA MET A 129 -24.15 2.33 -6.25
C MET A 129 -23.65 1.03 -5.59
N LEU A 130 -22.34 0.91 -5.38
CA LEU A 130 -21.76 -0.25 -4.70
C LEU A 130 -22.27 -0.36 -3.26
N GLU A 131 -22.36 0.74 -2.52
CA GLU A 131 -22.94 0.77 -1.18
C GLU A 131 -24.37 0.21 -1.15
N GLN A 132 -25.20 0.65 -2.11
CA GLN A 132 -26.58 0.17 -2.23
C GLN A 132 -26.64 -1.34 -2.53
N TYR A 133 -25.87 -1.82 -3.51
CA TYR A 133 -25.93 -3.24 -3.93
C TYR A 133 -25.28 -4.18 -2.90
N VAL A 134 -24.22 -3.73 -2.22
CA VAL A 134 -23.65 -4.49 -1.10
C VAL A 134 -24.62 -4.51 0.08
N GLY A 135 -25.22 -3.37 0.43
CA GLY A 135 -26.20 -3.28 1.50
C GLY A 135 -27.43 -4.16 1.27
N SER A 136 -27.93 -4.27 0.02
CA SER A 136 -29.03 -5.18 -0.32
C SER A 136 -28.62 -6.66 -0.34
N GLY A 137 -27.33 -6.96 -0.48
CA GLY A 137 -26.80 -8.31 -0.63
C GLY A 137 -26.81 -8.83 -2.07
N ASP A 138 -26.97 -7.94 -3.05
CA ASP A 138 -26.85 -8.28 -4.48
C ASP A 138 -25.38 -8.39 -4.92
N VAL A 139 -24.47 -7.72 -4.22
CA VAL A 139 -23.02 -7.69 -4.48
C VAL A 139 -22.24 -8.03 -3.21
N ASN A 140 -21.20 -8.83 -3.32
CA ASN A 140 -20.09 -8.86 -2.37
C ASN A 140 -18.96 -7.97 -2.91
N LEU A 141 -18.51 -7.01 -2.13
CA LEU A 141 -17.39 -6.15 -2.51
C LEU A 141 -16.13 -6.52 -1.73
N THR A 142 -15.08 -6.91 -2.44
CA THR A 142 -13.76 -7.12 -1.83
C THR A 142 -12.84 -5.96 -2.19
N VAL A 143 -12.36 -5.24 -1.19
CA VAL A 143 -11.39 -4.13 -1.33
C VAL A 143 -10.01 -4.62 -0.99
N PHE A 144 -9.08 -4.53 -1.95
CA PHE A 144 -7.65 -4.82 -1.77
C PHE A 144 -6.84 -3.52 -1.68
N PRO A 145 -6.46 -3.08 -0.48
CA PRO A 145 -5.61 -1.91 -0.32
C PRO A 145 -4.16 -2.24 -0.70
N LEU A 146 -3.57 -1.38 -1.51
CA LEU A 146 -2.22 -1.52 -2.04
C LEU A 146 -1.39 -0.26 -1.78
N ASN A 147 -0.08 -0.37 -2.01
CA ASN A 147 0.86 0.74 -1.89
C ASN A 147 1.64 1.01 -3.20
N PHE A 148 0.93 0.90 -4.31
CA PHE A 148 1.45 1.10 -5.65
C PHE A 148 2.14 2.46 -5.83
N LEU A 149 1.57 3.52 -5.23
CA LEU A 149 2.02 4.90 -5.37
C LEU A 149 2.87 5.42 -4.18
N ASP A 150 3.46 4.55 -3.39
CA ASP A 150 4.38 4.98 -2.30
C ASP A 150 5.47 5.94 -2.78
N GLY A 151 6.00 5.71 -4.00
CA GLY A 151 7.01 6.56 -4.62
C GLY A 151 6.51 7.97 -4.97
N GLN A 152 5.20 8.19 -5.03
CA GLN A 152 4.58 9.48 -5.37
C GLN A 152 4.30 10.35 -4.13
N SER A 153 4.68 9.90 -2.94
CA SER A 153 4.37 10.58 -1.67
C SER A 153 5.54 11.33 -1.04
N LEU A 154 6.50 11.81 -1.83
CA LEU A 154 7.68 12.58 -1.38
C LEU A 154 8.45 11.91 -0.22
N GLY A 155 8.51 10.58 -0.22
CA GLY A 155 9.22 9.77 0.77
C GLY A 155 8.43 9.42 2.03
N THR A 156 7.20 9.89 2.20
CA THR A 156 6.35 9.60 3.38
C THR A 156 5.68 8.23 3.33
N LYS A 157 5.69 7.54 2.18
CA LYS A 157 4.99 6.26 1.95
C LYS A 157 3.51 6.33 2.33
N TYR A 158 2.83 7.36 1.83
CA TYR A 158 1.43 7.60 2.18
C TYR A 158 0.52 6.41 1.84
N SER A 159 0.68 5.80 0.67
CA SER A 159 -0.13 4.64 0.27
C SER A 159 -0.04 3.49 1.28
N THR A 160 1.19 3.15 1.72
CA THR A 160 1.40 2.16 2.81
C THR A 160 0.72 2.60 4.11
N ARG A 161 0.85 3.87 4.52
CA ARG A 161 0.27 4.36 5.79
C ARG A 161 -1.25 4.38 5.77
N ALA A 162 -1.86 4.81 4.66
CA ALA A 162 -3.30 4.83 4.49
C ALA A 162 -3.88 3.41 4.44
N ALA A 163 -3.26 2.50 3.67
CA ALA A 163 -3.65 1.09 3.64
C ALA A 163 -3.49 0.39 5.00
N ASN A 164 -2.43 0.73 5.76
CA ASN A 164 -2.25 0.27 7.13
C ASN A 164 -3.35 0.79 8.06
N ALA A 165 -3.69 2.09 8.01
CA ALA A 165 -4.75 2.67 8.84
C ALA A 165 -6.10 2.02 8.54
N PHE A 166 -6.42 1.79 7.26
CA PHE A 166 -7.59 1.03 6.86
C PHE A 166 -7.59 -0.39 7.43
N SER A 167 -6.48 -1.11 7.31
CA SER A 167 -6.33 -2.47 7.85
C SER A 167 -6.46 -2.53 9.38
N CYS A 168 -5.96 -1.51 10.09
CA CYS A 168 -6.15 -1.36 11.53
C CYS A 168 -7.64 -1.23 11.89
N LEU A 169 -8.39 -0.46 11.09
CA LEU A 169 -9.83 -0.28 11.31
C LEU A 169 -10.62 -1.55 11.01
N VAL A 170 -10.30 -2.23 9.90
CA VAL A 170 -10.91 -3.53 9.54
C VAL A 170 -10.74 -4.57 10.65
N GLU A 171 -9.59 -4.58 11.32
CA GLU A 171 -9.35 -5.49 12.44
C GLU A 171 -10.15 -5.13 13.69
N GLN A 172 -10.16 -3.84 14.05
CA GLN A 172 -10.60 -3.38 15.37
C GLN A 172 -12.04 -2.88 15.39
N GLN A 173 -12.52 -2.28 14.31
CA GLN A 173 -13.83 -1.64 14.18
C GLN A 173 -14.39 -1.86 12.77
N PRO A 174 -14.59 -3.12 12.35
CA PRO A 174 -14.97 -3.49 10.97
C PRO A 174 -16.25 -2.82 10.48
N GLU A 175 -17.17 -2.47 11.41
CA GLU A 175 -18.41 -1.78 11.10
C GLU A 175 -18.24 -0.39 10.49
N ASN A 176 -17.08 0.23 10.68
CA ASN A 176 -16.76 1.56 10.15
C ASN A 176 -15.85 1.50 8.90
N ALA A 177 -15.43 0.28 8.50
CA ALA A 177 -14.40 0.13 7.47
C ALA A 177 -14.88 0.59 6.08
N PHE A 178 -16.14 0.30 5.71
CA PHE A 178 -16.70 0.73 4.43
C PHE A 178 -16.76 2.26 4.33
N ALA A 179 -17.33 2.92 5.32
CA ALA A 179 -17.42 4.38 5.37
C ALA A 179 -16.03 5.05 5.37
N TYR A 180 -15.05 4.43 6.03
CA TYR A 180 -13.68 4.94 6.04
C TYR A 180 -12.99 4.78 4.70
N HIS A 181 -13.20 3.66 4.00
CA HIS A 181 -12.72 3.44 2.64
C HIS A 181 -13.21 4.55 1.70
N ASN A 182 -14.53 4.77 1.63
CA ASN A 182 -15.15 5.79 0.79
C ASN A 182 -14.61 7.19 1.14
N ARG A 183 -14.46 7.48 2.44
CA ARG A 183 -13.94 8.76 2.89
C ARG A 183 -12.51 9.03 2.45
N LEU A 184 -11.62 8.02 2.53
CA LEU A 184 -10.21 8.18 2.09
C LEU A 184 -10.08 8.46 0.59
N LEU A 185 -11.04 8.00 -0.23
CA LEU A 185 -11.09 8.21 -1.67
C LEU A 185 -12.02 9.36 -2.09
N SER A 186 -12.66 10.05 -1.12
CA SER A 186 -13.49 11.20 -1.41
C SER A 186 -12.66 12.38 -1.91
N LYS A 187 -13.31 13.25 -2.69
CA LYS A 187 -12.67 14.45 -3.26
C LYS A 187 -12.13 15.41 -2.19
N GLU A 188 -12.76 15.41 -1.02
CA GLU A 188 -12.40 16.30 0.10
C GLU A 188 -11.18 15.81 0.88
N VAL A 189 -10.88 14.51 0.84
CA VAL A 189 -9.88 13.88 1.71
C VAL A 189 -8.69 13.33 0.93
N GLN A 190 -8.91 12.75 -0.24
CA GLN A 190 -7.84 12.14 -1.01
C GLN A 190 -6.74 13.14 -1.36
N PRO A 191 -5.48 12.90 -0.98
CA PRO A 191 -4.38 13.78 -1.34
C PRO A 191 -3.98 13.59 -2.81
N ALA A 192 -3.48 14.65 -3.44
CA ALA A 192 -2.89 14.56 -4.75
C ALA A 192 -1.55 13.81 -4.74
N GLU A 193 -1.20 13.18 -5.85
CA GLU A 193 0.16 12.69 -6.11
C GLU A 193 1.18 13.82 -5.99
N GLN A 194 2.45 13.48 -5.75
CA GLN A 194 3.55 14.41 -5.54
C GLN A 194 3.37 15.32 -4.32
N THR A 195 2.58 14.86 -3.32
CA THR A 195 2.46 15.49 -2.00
C THR A 195 2.89 14.51 -0.91
N THR A 196 3.01 14.98 0.33
CA THR A 196 3.30 14.10 1.49
C THR A 196 2.12 13.19 1.87
N GLY A 197 0.95 13.43 1.30
CA GLY A 197 -0.29 12.81 1.74
C GLY A 197 -0.71 13.23 3.15
N LEU A 198 -1.73 12.58 3.69
CA LEU A 198 -2.21 12.82 5.05
C LEU A 198 -1.18 12.33 6.09
N THR A 199 -1.14 12.99 7.25
CA THR A 199 -0.39 12.51 8.42
C THR A 199 -1.13 11.36 9.09
N ASP A 200 -0.46 10.62 9.99
CA ASP A 200 -1.09 9.55 10.76
C ASP A 200 -2.24 10.06 11.63
N ASP A 201 -2.09 11.25 12.23
CA ASP A 201 -3.16 11.90 12.99
C ASP A 201 -4.36 12.23 12.09
N GLN A 202 -4.15 12.76 10.88
CA GLN A 202 -5.21 13.01 9.91
C GLN A 202 -5.88 11.71 9.42
N LEU A 203 -5.14 10.61 9.29
CA LEU A 203 -5.74 9.30 8.99
C LEU A 203 -6.67 8.86 10.12
N VAL A 204 -6.28 9.03 11.38
CA VAL A 204 -7.13 8.75 12.55
C VAL A 204 -8.35 9.68 12.59
N GLU A 205 -8.18 10.98 12.39
CA GLU A 205 -9.27 11.96 12.34
C GLU A 205 -10.31 11.61 11.26
N ASN A 206 -9.86 11.17 10.09
CA ASN A 206 -10.76 10.73 9.02
C ASN A 206 -11.48 9.42 9.35
N ALA A 207 -10.87 8.50 10.08
CA ALA A 207 -11.55 7.31 10.58
C ALA A 207 -12.65 7.67 11.60
N VAL A 208 -12.36 8.59 12.52
CA VAL A 208 -13.34 9.11 13.49
C VAL A 208 -14.49 9.82 12.77
N ALA A 209 -14.20 10.63 11.75
CA ALA A 209 -15.22 11.26 10.92
C ALA A 209 -16.07 10.25 10.12
N ALA A 210 -15.56 9.05 9.85
CA ALA A 210 -16.29 7.93 9.28
C ALA A 210 -17.05 7.08 10.32
N GLY A 211 -17.09 7.50 11.59
CA GLY A 211 -17.84 6.85 12.65
C GLY A 211 -17.02 5.98 13.62
N ALA A 212 -15.71 5.84 13.38
CA ALA A 212 -14.87 5.05 14.26
C ALA A 212 -14.69 5.71 15.64
N LYS A 213 -14.49 4.88 16.66
CA LYS A 213 -14.15 5.33 18.01
C LYS A 213 -12.67 5.71 18.05
N ASP A 214 -12.36 6.83 18.67
CA ASP A 214 -11.01 7.30 18.93
C ASP A 214 -10.38 6.50 20.09
N THR A 215 -9.82 5.32 19.80
CA THR A 215 -9.19 4.46 20.81
C THR A 215 -7.67 4.54 20.76
N THR A 216 -7.03 4.31 21.90
CA THR A 216 -5.57 4.26 22.00
C THR A 216 -4.99 3.14 21.14
N GLU A 217 -5.66 1.98 21.08
CA GLU A 217 -5.25 0.81 20.31
C GLU A 217 -5.23 1.09 18.81
N PHE A 218 -6.26 1.80 18.30
CA PHE A 218 -6.34 2.18 16.89
C PHE A 218 -5.21 3.16 16.53
N LYS A 219 -5.05 4.24 17.33
CA LYS A 219 -3.95 5.20 17.14
C LYS A 219 -2.59 4.53 17.15
N GLN A 220 -2.37 3.61 18.09
CA GLN A 220 -1.10 2.90 18.19
C GLN A 220 -0.86 1.99 16.97
N CYS A 221 -1.89 1.28 16.49
CA CYS A 221 -1.82 0.45 15.29
C CYS A 221 -1.43 1.28 14.06
N VAL A 222 -2.03 2.46 13.88
CA VAL A 222 -1.72 3.38 12.78
C VAL A 222 -0.29 3.89 12.89
N LYS A 223 0.10 4.40 14.05
CA LYS A 223 1.44 4.98 14.31
C LYS A 223 2.56 3.94 14.16
N ASP A 224 2.35 2.73 14.64
CA ASP A 224 3.34 1.66 14.56
C ASP A 224 3.42 1.04 13.16
N GLN A 225 2.53 1.43 12.25
CA GLN A 225 2.40 0.85 10.92
C GLN A 225 2.35 -0.69 10.99
N ARG A 226 1.53 -1.21 11.91
CA ARG A 226 1.48 -2.62 12.30
C ARG A 226 1.33 -3.56 11.11
N PHE A 227 0.53 -3.18 10.11
CA PHE A 227 0.25 -3.99 8.93
C PHE A 227 1.01 -3.56 7.67
N ALA A 228 1.96 -2.62 7.76
CA ALA A 228 2.78 -2.22 6.61
C ALA A 228 3.50 -3.41 5.93
N PRO A 229 4.07 -4.40 6.65
CA PRO A 229 4.65 -5.59 6.02
C PRO A 229 3.60 -6.41 5.24
N PHE A 230 2.37 -6.53 5.76
CA PHE A 230 1.26 -7.21 5.09
C PHE A 230 0.86 -6.49 3.79
N ILE A 231 0.76 -5.15 3.81
CA ILE A 231 0.46 -4.34 2.61
C ILE A 231 1.56 -4.46 1.57
N ASN A 232 2.83 -4.38 1.97
CA ASN A 232 3.97 -4.60 1.07
C ASN A 232 3.92 -5.99 0.42
N ALA A 233 3.57 -7.01 1.18
CA ALA A 233 3.42 -8.38 0.67
C ALA A 233 2.20 -8.51 -0.25
N ASN A 234 1.10 -7.77 -0.03
CA ASN A 234 -0.02 -7.71 -0.95
C ASN A 234 0.39 -7.14 -2.31
N TRP A 235 1.07 -5.99 -2.30
CA TRP A 235 1.58 -5.39 -3.53
C TRP A 235 2.53 -6.33 -4.27
N LYS A 236 3.51 -6.90 -3.56
CA LYS A 236 4.46 -7.84 -4.15
C LYS A 236 3.74 -9.05 -4.78
N SER A 237 2.76 -9.63 -4.09
CA SER A 237 1.97 -10.73 -4.62
C SER A 237 1.22 -10.32 -5.89
N ALA A 238 0.48 -9.23 -5.86
CA ALA A 238 -0.33 -8.78 -6.98
C ALA A 238 0.52 -8.40 -8.21
N SER A 239 1.71 -7.81 -8.01
CA SER A 239 2.58 -7.33 -9.09
C SER A 239 3.55 -8.37 -9.64
N GLU A 240 3.91 -9.39 -8.86
CA GLU A 240 4.93 -10.38 -9.24
C GLU A 240 4.35 -11.78 -9.47
N THR A 241 3.45 -12.26 -8.59
CA THR A 241 2.92 -13.64 -8.63
C THR A 241 1.55 -13.74 -9.28
N GLY A 242 0.83 -12.64 -9.42
CA GLY A 242 -0.48 -12.55 -10.04
C GLY A 242 -1.64 -12.41 -9.04
N LEU A 243 -2.80 -12.05 -9.56
CA LEU A 243 -4.03 -11.88 -8.78
C LEU A 243 -4.65 -13.23 -8.44
N LEU A 244 -5.33 -13.28 -7.31
CA LEU A 244 -6.11 -14.42 -6.87
C LEU A 244 -7.58 -14.27 -7.27
N GLY A 245 -8.29 -15.39 -7.42
CA GLY A 245 -9.74 -15.36 -7.65
C GLY A 245 -10.13 -14.89 -9.05
N LEU A 246 -9.28 -15.09 -10.05
CA LEU A 246 -9.65 -14.90 -11.45
C LEU A 246 -10.37 -16.15 -11.99
N ALA A 247 -11.30 -15.93 -12.90
CA ALA A 247 -11.95 -17.03 -13.64
C ALA A 247 -10.93 -17.74 -14.53
N GLU A 248 -11.19 -19.01 -14.81
CA GLU A 248 -10.34 -19.81 -15.70
C GLU A 248 -10.23 -19.14 -17.08
N GLY A 249 -9.01 -18.93 -17.54
CA GLY A 249 -8.71 -18.26 -18.82
C GLY A 249 -8.91 -16.73 -18.82
N ALA A 250 -9.28 -16.12 -17.70
CA ALA A 250 -9.38 -14.67 -17.63
C ALA A 250 -8.01 -14.02 -17.80
N GLN A 251 -7.94 -12.99 -18.64
CA GLN A 251 -6.74 -12.22 -18.91
C GLN A 251 -6.92 -10.77 -18.47
N LEU A 252 -5.91 -10.23 -17.82
CA LEU A 252 -5.87 -8.83 -17.41
C LEU A 252 -5.25 -7.96 -18.50
N ILE A 253 -5.60 -6.69 -18.51
CA ILE A 253 -4.93 -5.69 -19.35
C ILE A 253 -3.47 -5.59 -18.94
N ASN A 254 -2.60 -5.59 -19.95
CA ASN A 254 -1.16 -5.42 -19.80
C ASN A 254 -0.77 -3.94 -19.79
N ASP A 255 -1.20 -3.17 -20.78
CA ASP A 255 -1.04 -1.70 -20.82
C ASP A 255 -2.41 -1.03 -20.96
N PRO A 256 -2.88 -0.31 -19.92
CA PRO A 256 -4.18 0.37 -19.96
C PRO A 256 -4.34 1.42 -21.08
N ARG A 257 -3.22 1.94 -21.61
CA ARG A 257 -3.24 2.94 -22.70
C ARG A 257 -3.49 2.30 -24.07
N VAL A 258 -3.14 1.05 -24.23
CA VAL A 258 -3.26 0.30 -25.48
C VAL A 258 -4.43 -0.69 -25.41
N GLY A 259 -4.70 -1.22 -24.22
CA GLY A 259 -5.77 -2.19 -23.99
C GLY A 259 -5.41 -3.62 -24.39
N ASP A 260 -4.10 -3.92 -24.60
CA ASP A 260 -3.62 -5.26 -24.87
C ASP A 260 -3.74 -6.13 -23.61
N LEU A 261 -3.93 -7.43 -23.82
CA LEU A 261 -4.06 -8.41 -22.72
C LEU A 261 -2.70 -9.03 -22.37
N GLN A 262 -2.54 -9.40 -21.11
CA GLN A 262 -1.39 -10.20 -20.68
C GLN A 262 -1.46 -11.59 -21.30
N PRO A 263 -0.31 -12.26 -21.58
CA PRO A 263 -0.31 -13.62 -22.10
C PRO A 263 -1.09 -14.59 -21.20
N ALA A 264 -1.90 -15.46 -21.82
CA ALA A 264 -2.77 -16.38 -21.07
C ALA A 264 -1.99 -17.46 -20.29
N ASP A 265 -0.78 -17.77 -20.71
CA ASP A 265 0.12 -18.76 -20.11
C ASP A 265 1.04 -18.16 -19.01
N GLU A 266 0.90 -16.86 -18.73
CA GLU A 266 1.63 -16.17 -17.66
C GLU A 266 0.72 -15.83 -16.48
N PRO A 267 1.30 -15.65 -15.26
CA PRO A 267 0.55 -15.12 -14.14
C PRO A 267 -0.06 -13.74 -14.45
N GLN A 268 -1.34 -13.59 -14.21
CA GLN A 268 -2.08 -12.35 -14.48
C GLN A 268 -1.78 -11.31 -13.37
N ARG A 269 -0.92 -10.35 -13.67
CA ARG A 269 -0.36 -9.41 -12.69
C ARG A 269 -1.06 -8.05 -12.72
N LEU A 270 -1.14 -7.41 -11.55
CA LEU A 270 -1.63 -6.04 -11.47
C LEU A 270 -0.68 -5.07 -12.19
N ARG A 271 -1.24 -4.22 -13.07
CA ARG A 271 -0.47 -3.22 -13.83
C ARG A 271 -0.90 -1.78 -13.52
N SER A 272 -2.10 -1.59 -12.99
CA SER A 272 -2.65 -0.27 -12.66
C SER A 272 -3.66 -0.36 -11.52
N THR A 273 -4.00 0.78 -10.95
CA THR A 273 -5.11 0.96 -10.01
C THR A 273 -6.03 2.08 -10.52
N PRO A 274 -7.36 1.98 -10.35
CA PRO A 274 -8.03 0.78 -9.86
C PRO A 274 -7.97 -0.36 -10.89
N THR A 275 -7.92 -1.60 -10.40
CA THR A 275 -8.26 -2.78 -11.21
C THR A 275 -9.50 -3.41 -10.60
N VAL A 276 -10.54 -3.56 -11.40
CA VAL A 276 -11.85 -4.06 -10.98
C VAL A 276 -12.10 -5.42 -11.61
N ILE A 277 -12.40 -6.40 -10.79
CA ILE A 277 -12.72 -7.78 -11.21
C ILE A 277 -14.17 -8.08 -10.81
N VAL A 278 -14.98 -8.52 -11.76
CA VAL A 278 -16.36 -8.90 -11.52
C VAL A 278 -16.52 -10.39 -11.88
N ASN A 279 -16.92 -11.22 -10.94
CA ASN A 279 -17.00 -12.67 -11.08
C ASN A 279 -15.75 -13.25 -11.78
N GLY A 280 -14.56 -12.82 -11.32
CA GLY A 280 -13.27 -13.33 -11.81
C GLY A 280 -12.80 -12.75 -13.15
N VAL A 281 -13.55 -11.85 -13.79
CA VAL A 281 -13.19 -11.21 -15.07
C VAL A 281 -12.94 -9.71 -14.88
N GLN A 282 -11.90 -9.17 -15.50
CA GLN A 282 -11.62 -7.74 -15.41
C GLN A 282 -12.66 -6.91 -16.16
N TRP A 283 -13.37 -6.06 -15.41
CA TRP A 283 -14.16 -4.99 -15.97
C TRP A 283 -13.27 -3.78 -16.29
N VAL A 284 -13.53 -3.14 -17.43
CA VAL A 284 -12.78 -1.97 -17.91
C VAL A 284 -13.76 -0.90 -18.36
N ASP A 285 -13.67 0.27 -17.72
CA ASP A 285 -14.47 1.43 -18.12
C ASP A 285 -14.26 1.77 -19.60
N GLY A 286 -15.33 2.15 -20.28
CA GLY A 286 -15.33 2.46 -21.71
C GLY A 286 -15.27 1.25 -22.65
N ARG A 287 -14.84 0.06 -22.19
CA ARG A 287 -14.92 -1.19 -22.96
C ARG A 287 -16.21 -1.96 -22.66
N ASP A 288 -16.57 -2.07 -21.39
CA ASP A 288 -17.61 -2.97 -20.90
C ASP A 288 -18.91 -2.26 -20.49
N GLY A 289 -19.03 -0.97 -20.79
CA GLY A 289 -20.12 -0.11 -20.33
C GLY A 289 -19.94 0.33 -18.88
N SER A 290 -20.97 0.91 -18.26
CA SER A 290 -20.91 1.27 -16.85
C SER A 290 -20.79 0.01 -15.95
N LEU A 291 -20.16 0.16 -14.78
CA LEU A 291 -20.05 -0.95 -13.84
C LEU A 291 -21.43 -1.46 -13.40
N GLU A 292 -22.39 -0.56 -13.22
CA GLU A 292 -23.76 -0.90 -12.85
C GLU A 292 -24.44 -1.77 -13.92
N GLU A 293 -24.39 -1.36 -15.19
CA GLU A 293 -24.96 -2.16 -16.29
C GLU A 293 -24.30 -3.52 -16.38
N TYR A 294 -23.00 -3.60 -16.17
CA TYR A 294 -22.23 -4.85 -16.20
C TYR A 294 -22.66 -5.79 -15.06
N ILE A 295 -22.80 -5.29 -13.84
CA ILE A 295 -23.28 -6.04 -12.67
C ILE A 295 -24.71 -6.53 -12.89
N LEU A 296 -25.62 -5.65 -13.35
CA LEU A 296 -27.02 -5.99 -13.61
C LEU A 296 -27.18 -7.05 -14.69
N LYS A 297 -26.36 -6.99 -15.75
CA LYS A 297 -26.33 -8.01 -16.79
C LYS A 297 -25.96 -9.38 -16.21
N ILE A 298 -24.84 -9.46 -15.45
CA ILE A 298 -24.40 -10.72 -14.81
C ILE A 298 -25.48 -11.24 -13.86
N LYS A 299 -26.04 -10.37 -13.01
CA LYS A 299 -27.12 -10.73 -12.09
C LYS A 299 -28.33 -11.32 -12.82
N GLY A 300 -28.78 -10.67 -13.91
CA GLY A 300 -29.89 -11.17 -14.73
C GLY A 300 -29.62 -12.55 -15.37
N GLU A 301 -28.39 -12.80 -15.81
CA GLU A 301 -27.96 -14.11 -16.31
C GLU A 301 -27.98 -15.19 -15.23
N LEU A 302 -27.56 -14.87 -14.02
CA LEU A 302 -27.55 -15.78 -12.87
C LEU A 302 -28.97 -16.11 -12.39
N ASP A 303 -29.83 -15.11 -12.25
CA ASP A 303 -31.23 -15.28 -11.82
C ASP A 303 -32.02 -16.08 -12.86
N GLY A 304 -31.86 -15.79 -14.17
CA GLY A 304 -32.49 -16.53 -15.25
C GLY A 304 -32.02 -18.00 -15.35
N SER A 305 -30.77 -18.28 -15.01
CA SER A 305 -30.24 -19.64 -14.95
C SER A 305 -30.78 -20.43 -13.75
N ALA A 306 -30.99 -19.76 -12.62
CA ALA A 306 -31.58 -20.37 -11.42
C ALA A 306 -33.06 -20.75 -11.62
N ASP A 307 -33.82 -19.95 -12.33
CA ASP A 307 -35.24 -20.21 -12.63
C ASP A 307 -35.40 -21.37 -13.61
N LYS A 308 -34.61 -21.47 -14.68
CA LYS A 308 -34.59 -22.62 -15.59
C LYS A 308 -34.28 -23.93 -14.86
N LYS A 309 -33.32 -23.92 -13.94
CA LYS A 309 -32.95 -25.12 -13.17
C LYS A 309 -34.07 -25.56 -12.23
N LYS A 310 -34.88 -24.63 -11.71
CA LYS A 310 -36.07 -24.97 -10.90
C LYS A 310 -37.18 -25.57 -11.77
N GLU A 311 -37.43 -25.08 -12.98
CA GLU A 311 -38.38 -25.61 -13.92
C GLU A 311 -38.02 -27.07 -14.34
N ASP A 312 -36.75 -27.29 -14.75
CA ASP A 312 -36.26 -28.62 -15.13
C ASP A 312 -36.34 -29.64 -13.97
N THR A 313 -36.09 -29.21 -12.73
CA THR A 313 -36.23 -30.09 -11.55
C THR A 313 -37.69 -30.37 -11.19
N ALA A 314 -38.60 -29.45 -11.42
CA ALA A 314 -40.03 -29.65 -11.20
C ALA A 314 -40.65 -30.60 -12.24
N GLU A 315 -40.21 -30.48 -13.51
CA GLU A 315 -40.66 -31.34 -14.61
C GLU A 315 -40.10 -32.79 -14.48
N ALA A 316 -38.91 -32.97 -13.91
CA ALA A 316 -38.31 -34.29 -13.65
C ALA A 316 -38.90 -35.01 -12.42
N ALA A 317 -39.66 -34.33 -11.57
CA ALA A 317 -40.24 -34.83 -10.33
C ALA A 317 -41.77 -35.15 -10.48
N GLY A 318 -42.42 -34.83 -11.61
CA GLY A 318 -43.81 -35.09 -11.95
C GLY A 318 -43.95 -36.28 -12.90
#